data_fce167ed5487fbd761877659e3872fd6
#
_entry.id   fce167ed5487fbd761877659e3872fd6
#
_cell.length_a   1.000
_cell.length_b   1.000
_cell.length_c   1.000
_cell.angle_alpha   90.00
_cell.angle_beta   90.00
_cell.angle_gamma   90.00
#
_symmetry.space_group_name_H-M   'P 1'
#
loop_
_entity.id
_entity.type
_entity.pdbx_description
1 polymer ?
#
loop_
_entity_poly.entity_id
_entity_poly.type
_entity_poly.pdbx_seq_one_letter_code
_entity_poly.pdbx_strand_id
1 'polypeptide(L)'
;MNLNEITNYIQGVCENISSILEVDVTLVSKDLVRLAGTGIFKDKIGEVIPEKTIYYNVLKDGKSYVMNKELEEKCSLCCNRFDCKELADICTPVKFENNIVGILGIAAFDETQKNKILSKDKELIDFINSMSELISFKLNELYAQQIKTIEQLEKEAIENAIKKYGTNTEGMKNVAEALNIGIATLYRKIKKFDIKY
;
A
#
# COMPACT_ATOMS: atom_id res chain seq x y z
N MET A 1 6.46 3.86 3.01
CA MET A 1 5.08 3.98 2.53
C MET A 1 4.31 2.75 2.89
N ASN A 2 3.11 2.91 3.41
CA ASN A 2 2.39 1.82 4.02
C ASN A 2 0.95 1.75 3.50
N LEU A 3 0.58 0.62 2.89
CA LEU A 3 -0.79 0.32 2.46
C LEU A 3 -1.79 0.34 3.63
N ASN A 4 -1.30 0.22 4.86
CA ASN A 4 -2.14 0.24 6.07
C ASN A 4 -2.95 1.55 6.22
N GLU A 5 -2.47 2.65 5.62
CA GLU A 5 -3.16 3.95 5.68
C GLU A 5 -4.46 3.98 4.85
N ILE A 6 -4.61 3.05 3.90
CA ILE A 6 -5.80 2.94 3.04
C ILE A 6 -6.48 1.56 3.13
N THR A 7 -6.30 0.84 4.23
CA THR A 7 -6.82 -0.54 4.39
C THR A 7 -8.33 -0.63 4.16
N ASN A 8 -9.11 0.33 4.66
CA ASN A 8 -10.57 0.34 4.44
C ASN A 8 -10.94 0.52 2.95
N TYR A 9 -10.19 1.34 2.21
CA TYR A 9 -10.38 1.50 0.78
C TYR A 9 -10.03 0.21 0.03
N ILE A 10 -8.91 -0.41 0.39
CA ILE A 10 -8.45 -1.68 -0.18
C ILE A 10 -9.48 -2.79 0.07
N GLN A 11 -10.01 -2.88 1.30
CA GLN A 11 -11.03 -3.87 1.62
C GLN A 11 -12.29 -3.69 0.76
N GLY A 12 -12.75 -2.45 0.58
CA GLY A 12 -13.87 -2.14 -0.32
C GLY A 12 -13.60 -2.53 -1.77
N VAL A 13 -12.37 -2.32 -2.28
CA VAL A 13 -11.98 -2.78 -3.62
C VAL A 13 -12.04 -4.30 -3.71
N CYS A 14 -11.51 -5.03 -2.72
CA CYS A 14 -11.57 -6.49 -2.69
C CYS A 14 -13.02 -7.00 -2.67
N GLU A 15 -13.89 -6.40 -1.87
CA GLU A 15 -15.31 -6.76 -1.78
C GLU A 15 -16.05 -6.52 -3.10
N ASN A 16 -15.79 -5.41 -3.78
CA ASN A 16 -16.37 -5.11 -5.09
C ASN A 16 -15.92 -6.12 -6.16
N ILE A 17 -14.63 -6.43 -6.23
CA ILE A 17 -14.10 -7.44 -7.15
C ILE A 17 -14.75 -8.80 -6.88
N SER A 18 -14.78 -9.21 -5.61
CA SER A 18 -15.37 -10.50 -5.20
C SER A 18 -16.85 -10.59 -5.54
N SER A 19 -17.60 -9.51 -5.34
CA SER A 19 -19.04 -9.45 -5.67
C SER A 19 -19.31 -9.57 -7.17
N ILE A 20 -18.44 -9.01 -8.03
CA ILE A 20 -18.60 -9.04 -9.48
C ILE A 20 -18.14 -10.37 -10.07
N LEU A 21 -16.98 -10.86 -9.62
CA LEU A 21 -16.36 -12.07 -10.19
C LEU A 21 -16.78 -13.36 -9.49
N GLU A 22 -17.37 -13.25 -8.30
CA GLU A 22 -17.75 -14.39 -7.45
C GLU A 22 -16.57 -15.33 -7.14
N VAL A 23 -15.40 -14.72 -6.89
CA VAL A 23 -14.17 -15.40 -6.48
C VAL A 23 -13.63 -14.75 -5.21
N ASP A 24 -12.73 -15.43 -4.52
CA ASP A 24 -12.08 -14.84 -3.35
C ASP A 24 -10.96 -13.89 -3.75
N VAL A 25 -10.87 -12.77 -3.06
CA VAL A 25 -9.92 -11.70 -3.35
C VAL A 25 -9.07 -11.41 -2.13
N THR A 26 -7.82 -11.10 -2.33
CA THR A 26 -6.90 -10.72 -1.26
C THR A 26 -5.94 -9.63 -1.70
N LEU A 27 -5.52 -8.78 -0.75
CA LEU A 27 -4.37 -7.91 -0.91
C LEU A 27 -3.34 -8.20 0.19
N VAL A 28 -2.11 -8.38 -0.27
CA VAL A 28 -0.96 -8.71 0.56
C VAL A 28 0.06 -7.59 0.45
N SER A 29 0.65 -7.17 1.57
CA SER A 29 1.73 -6.17 1.59
C SER A 29 3.03 -6.71 1.00
N LYS A 30 4.00 -5.83 0.74
CA LYS A 30 5.36 -6.21 0.37
C LYS A 30 6.07 -7.09 1.41
N ASP A 31 5.63 -7.03 2.67
CA ASP A 31 6.15 -7.83 3.77
C ASP A 31 5.37 -9.16 3.93
N LEU A 32 4.62 -9.55 2.90
CA LEU A 32 3.79 -10.76 2.83
C LEU A 32 2.69 -10.83 3.91
N VAL A 33 2.28 -9.71 4.49
CA VAL A 33 1.16 -9.65 5.42
C VAL A 33 -0.14 -9.42 4.66
N ARG A 34 -1.17 -10.22 4.90
CA ARG A 34 -2.50 -10.06 4.31
C ARG A 34 -3.21 -8.86 4.92
N LEU A 35 -3.46 -7.83 4.14
CA LEU A 35 -4.07 -6.58 4.58
C LEU A 35 -5.59 -6.53 4.38
N ALA A 36 -6.07 -7.24 3.36
CA ALA A 36 -7.49 -7.33 3.02
C ALA A 36 -7.82 -8.69 2.44
N GLY A 37 -9.07 -9.12 2.56
CA GLY A 37 -9.52 -10.38 2.03
C GLY A 37 -11.02 -10.57 2.03
N THR A 38 -11.51 -11.41 1.13
CA THR A 38 -12.90 -11.87 1.05
C THR A 38 -12.96 -13.38 1.14
N GLY A 39 -14.15 -13.95 1.31
CA GLY A 39 -14.35 -15.38 1.41
C GLY A 39 -13.39 -16.04 2.42
N ILE A 40 -12.66 -17.05 1.99
CA ILE A 40 -11.71 -17.80 2.85
C ILE A 40 -10.56 -16.91 3.36
N PHE A 41 -10.22 -15.84 2.65
CA PHE A 41 -9.14 -14.93 3.07
C PHE A 41 -9.56 -13.97 4.18
N LYS A 42 -10.85 -13.79 4.44
CA LYS A 42 -11.35 -12.84 5.44
C LYS A 42 -10.84 -13.16 6.84
N ASP A 43 -10.84 -14.44 7.20
CA ASP A 43 -10.39 -14.89 8.53
C ASP A 43 -8.85 -14.94 8.64
N LYS A 44 -8.15 -14.70 7.54
CA LYS A 44 -6.68 -14.72 7.45
C LYS A 44 -6.05 -13.33 7.34
N ILE A 45 -6.83 -12.28 7.55
CA ILE A 45 -6.29 -10.91 7.57
C ILE A 45 -5.33 -10.77 8.76
N GLY A 46 -4.15 -10.21 8.52
CA GLY A 46 -3.05 -10.11 9.49
C GLY A 46 -2.06 -11.28 9.49
N GLU A 47 -2.39 -12.39 8.83
CA GLU A 47 -1.45 -13.52 8.70
C GLU A 47 -0.33 -13.21 7.72
N VAL A 48 0.86 -13.74 8.02
CA VAL A 48 2.02 -13.70 7.13
C VAL A 48 1.95 -14.87 6.16
N ILE A 49 2.03 -14.58 4.86
CA ILE A 49 2.08 -15.60 3.82
C ILE A 49 3.51 -16.17 3.76
N PRO A 50 3.67 -17.51 3.73
CA PRO A 50 4.99 -18.12 3.64
C PRO A 50 5.74 -17.72 2.35
N GLU A 51 7.06 -17.68 2.42
CA GLU A 51 7.93 -17.61 1.25
C GLU A 51 7.69 -18.82 0.32
N LYS A 52 8.11 -18.69 -0.95
CA LYS A 52 7.93 -19.71 -2.02
C LYS A 52 6.47 -19.91 -2.46
N THR A 53 5.65 -18.86 -2.36
CA THR A 53 4.31 -18.80 -2.95
C THR A 53 4.35 -17.99 -4.25
N ILE A 54 3.23 -17.99 -4.99
CA ILE A 54 3.06 -17.15 -6.19
C ILE A 54 3.22 -15.66 -5.83
N TYR A 55 2.77 -15.23 -4.65
CA TYR A 55 2.92 -13.86 -4.14
C TYR A 55 4.40 -13.44 -4.02
N TYR A 56 5.24 -14.33 -3.54
CA TYR A 56 6.68 -14.08 -3.46
C TYR A 56 7.31 -13.87 -4.85
N ASN A 57 6.86 -14.62 -5.88
CA ASN A 57 7.35 -14.45 -7.25
C ASN A 57 6.98 -13.06 -7.80
N VAL A 58 5.75 -12.59 -7.54
CA VAL A 58 5.31 -11.24 -7.92
C VAL A 58 6.20 -10.16 -7.29
N LEU A 59 6.56 -10.30 -6.01
CA LEU A 59 7.48 -9.37 -5.33
C LEU A 59 8.87 -9.36 -5.97
N LYS A 60 9.35 -10.52 -6.40
CA LYS A 60 10.70 -10.71 -6.91
C LYS A 60 10.92 -10.08 -8.27
N ASP A 61 9.96 -10.24 -9.20
CA ASP A 61 10.15 -9.83 -10.60
C ASP A 61 9.15 -8.78 -11.10
N GLY A 62 8.16 -8.46 -10.28
CA GLY A 62 7.18 -7.40 -10.57
C GLY A 62 6.22 -7.71 -11.70
N LYS A 63 6.02 -8.99 -12.02
CA LYS A 63 5.12 -9.47 -13.07
C LYS A 63 3.85 -10.04 -12.49
N SER A 64 2.78 -10.00 -13.27
CA SER A 64 1.54 -10.72 -12.95
C SER A 64 1.70 -12.21 -13.27
N TYR A 65 1.06 -13.04 -12.45
CA TYR A 65 1.08 -14.49 -12.58
C TYR A 65 -0.32 -15.07 -12.60
N VAL A 66 -0.49 -16.10 -13.43
CA VAL A 66 -1.64 -17.02 -13.35
C VAL A 66 -1.13 -18.35 -12.83
N MET A 67 -1.79 -18.90 -11.84
CA MET A 67 -1.51 -20.23 -11.31
C MET A 67 -2.68 -21.17 -11.59
N ASN A 68 -2.37 -22.36 -12.09
CA ASN A 68 -3.28 -23.50 -12.12
C ASN A 68 -2.61 -24.63 -11.34
N LYS A 69 -3.18 -25.01 -10.21
CA LYS A 69 -2.59 -26.00 -9.29
C LYS A 69 -2.25 -27.33 -9.95
N GLU A 70 -3.03 -27.74 -10.95
CA GLU A 70 -2.82 -29.03 -11.63
C GLU A 70 -1.63 -29.01 -12.59
N LEU A 71 -1.28 -27.83 -13.16
CA LEU A 71 -0.28 -27.68 -14.20
C LEU A 71 1.03 -27.06 -13.68
N GLU A 72 1.04 -26.52 -12.47
CA GLU A 72 2.17 -25.75 -11.97
C GLU A 72 3.18 -26.62 -11.20
N GLU A 73 4.35 -26.83 -11.82
CA GLU A 73 5.49 -27.43 -11.12
C GLU A 73 5.91 -26.64 -9.88
N LYS A 74 5.72 -25.31 -9.91
CA LYS A 74 6.03 -24.41 -8.78
C LYS A 74 5.19 -24.68 -7.55
N CYS A 75 3.96 -25.16 -7.70
CA CYS A 75 3.13 -25.62 -6.58
C CYS A 75 3.75 -26.85 -5.88
N SER A 76 4.56 -27.63 -6.57
CA SER A 76 5.28 -28.76 -5.98
C SER A 76 6.36 -28.33 -5.00
N LEU A 77 6.89 -27.11 -5.15
CA LEU A 77 7.92 -26.50 -4.33
C LEU A 77 7.35 -25.55 -3.23
N CYS A 78 6.02 -25.31 -3.26
CA CYS A 78 5.37 -24.47 -2.26
C CYS A 78 5.36 -25.17 -0.90
N CYS A 79 5.75 -24.45 0.15
CA CYS A 79 5.76 -24.98 1.51
C CYS A 79 4.36 -25.35 2.05
N ASN A 80 3.31 -24.72 1.50
CA ASN A 80 1.91 -24.96 1.87
C ASN A 80 1.19 -25.96 0.96
N ARG A 81 1.89 -26.69 0.10
CA ARG A 81 1.28 -27.56 -0.93
C ARG A 81 0.21 -28.49 -0.40
N PHE A 82 0.42 -29.10 0.76
CA PHE A 82 -0.50 -30.12 1.31
C PHE A 82 -1.74 -29.50 1.93
N ASP A 83 -1.66 -28.28 2.46
CA ASP A 83 -2.77 -27.59 3.11
C ASP A 83 -3.39 -26.50 2.22
N CYS A 84 -2.79 -26.22 1.06
CA CYS A 84 -3.29 -25.23 0.12
C CYS A 84 -4.58 -25.72 -0.54
N LYS A 85 -5.65 -24.93 -0.35
CA LYS A 85 -6.97 -25.20 -0.96
C LYS A 85 -7.19 -24.42 -2.25
N GLU A 86 -6.28 -23.52 -2.62
CA GLU A 86 -6.37 -22.75 -3.85
C GLU A 86 -6.21 -23.65 -5.08
N LEU A 87 -7.14 -23.58 -6.02
CA LEU A 87 -7.14 -24.36 -7.26
C LEU A 87 -6.58 -23.57 -8.44
N ALA A 88 -6.84 -22.28 -8.48
CA ALA A 88 -6.29 -21.32 -9.42
C ALA A 88 -6.14 -19.95 -8.75
N ASP A 89 -5.21 -19.16 -9.25
CA ASP A 89 -4.91 -17.83 -8.70
C ASP A 89 -4.41 -16.89 -9.81
N ILE A 90 -4.78 -15.62 -9.74
CA ILE A 90 -4.16 -14.54 -10.51
C ILE A 90 -3.65 -13.51 -9.52
N CYS A 91 -2.35 -13.22 -9.57
CA CYS A 91 -1.69 -12.24 -8.73
C CYS A 91 -1.04 -11.16 -9.56
N THR A 92 -1.18 -9.89 -9.15
CA THR A 92 -0.61 -8.74 -9.81
C THR A 92 0.04 -7.79 -8.81
N PRO A 93 1.16 -7.13 -9.14
CA PRO A 93 1.80 -6.18 -8.24
C PRO A 93 1.00 -4.89 -8.14
N VAL A 94 0.89 -4.37 -6.92
CA VAL A 94 0.49 -2.98 -6.63
C VAL A 94 1.74 -2.15 -6.51
N LYS A 95 1.89 -1.11 -7.34
CA LYS A 95 3.10 -0.29 -7.42
C LYS A 95 2.84 1.14 -6.95
N PHE A 96 3.83 1.70 -6.28
CA PHE A 96 3.89 3.11 -5.95
C PHE A 96 5.28 3.65 -6.34
N GLU A 97 5.34 4.68 -7.20
CA GLU A 97 6.61 5.24 -7.69
C GLU A 97 7.60 4.16 -8.18
N ASN A 98 7.14 3.21 -8.98
CA ASN A 98 7.90 2.05 -9.48
C ASN A 98 8.32 1.00 -8.43
N ASN A 99 8.03 1.19 -7.14
CA ASN A 99 8.27 0.20 -6.11
C ASN A 99 7.03 -0.67 -5.88
N ILE A 100 7.20 -1.96 -5.72
CA ILE A 100 6.10 -2.84 -5.34
C ILE A 100 5.81 -2.63 -3.85
N VAL A 101 4.57 -2.24 -3.54
CA VAL A 101 4.11 -2.00 -2.17
C VAL A 101 3.16 -3.10 -1.68
N GLY A 102 2.63 -3.89 -2.61
CA GLY A 102 1.76 -5.02 -2.31
C GLY A 102 1.40 -5.83 -3.54
N ILE A 103 0.54 -6.80 -3.36
CA ILE A 103 0.06 -7.73 -4.38
C ILE A 103 -1.43 -7.87 -4.22
N LEU A 104 -2.18 -7.65 -5.32
CA LEU A 104 -3.59 -7.95 -5.41
C LEU A 104 -3.75 -9.31 -6.06
N GLY A 105 -4.51 -10.21 -5.44
CA GLY A 105 -4.77 -11.56 -5.93
C GLY A 105 -6.25 -11.91 -5.93
N ILE A 106 -6.66 -12.71 -6.92
CA ILE A 106 -7.93 -13.41 -6.94
C ILE A 106 -7.67 -14.91 -6.93
N ALA A 107 -8.42 -15.66 -6.14
CA ALA A 107 -8.21 -17.10 -6.00
C ALA A 107 -9.51 -17.88 -6.11
N ALA A 108 -9.38 -19.12 -6.60
CA ALA A 108 -10.44 -20.10 -6.70
C ALA A 108 -10.26 -21.19 -5.65
N PHE A 109 -11.35 -21.56 -4.98
CA PHE A 109 -11.39 -22.63 -3.99
C PHE A 109 -12.34 -23.77 -4.37
N ASP A 110 -13.06 -23.61 -5.48
CA ASP A 110 -13.89 -24.65 -6.10
C ASP A 110 -13.71 -24.65 -7.62
N GLU A 111 -14.23 -25.70 -8.27
CA GLU A 111 -14.11 -25.88 -9.73
C GLU A 111 -14.87 -24.81 -10.53
N THR A 112 -15.95 -24.24 -10.00
CA THR A 112 -16.70 -23.18 -10.67
C THR A 112 -15.86 -21.91 -10.73
N GLN A 113 -15.28 -21.51 -9.62
CA GLN A 113 -14.36 -20.37 -9.52
C GLN A 113 -13.11 -20.58 -10.38
N LYS A 114 -12.50 -21.78 -10.34
CA LYS A 114 -11.35 -22.15 -11.14
C LYS A 114 -11.64 -21.99 -12.64
N ASN A 115 -12.77 -22.51 -13.12
CA ASN A 115 -13.16 -22.38 -14.51
C ASN A 115 -13.39 -20.92 -14.91
N LYS A 116 -13.97 -20.09 -14.03
CA LYS A 116 -14.12 -18.64 -14.26
C LYS A 116 -12.77 -17.96 -14.45
N ILE A 117 -11.80 -18.25 -13.59
CA ILE A 117 -10.46 -17.66 -13.64
C ILE A 117 -9.70 -18.12 -14.88
N LEU A 118 -9.63 -19.42 -15.14
CA LEU A 118 -8.80 -19.98 -16.19
C LEU A 118 -9.37 -19.78 -17.62
N SER A 119 -10.70 -19.69 -17.76
CA SER A 119 -11.32 -19.47 -19.08
C SER A 119 -11.14 -18.02 -19.60
N LYS A 120 -10.83 -17.06 -18.74
CA LYS A 120 -10.69 -15.63 -19.05
C LYS A 120 -9.44 -15.04 -18.42
N ASP A 121 -8.38 -15.82 -18.34
CA ASP A 121 -7.15 -15.44 -17.64
C ASP A 121 -6.58 -14.10 -18.10
N LYS A 122 -6.54 -13.84 -19.40
CA LYS A 122 -6.01 -12.59 -19.97
C LYS A 122 -6.86 -11.39 -19.59
N GLU A 123 -8.17 -11.48 -19.80
CA GLU A 123 -9.10 -10.40 -19.46
C GLU A 123 -9.09 -10.11 -17.95
N LEU A 124 -8.97 -11.16 -17.14
CA LEU A 124 -8.89 -11.01 -15.69
C LEU A 124 -7.55 -10.42 -15.24
N ILE A 125 -6.43 -10.77 -15.87
CA ILE A 125 -5.14 -10.10 -15.62
C ILE A 125 -5.26 -8.60 -15.89
N ASP A 126 -5.81 -8.21 -17.04
CA ASP A 126 -5.97 -6.79 -17.41
C ASP A 126 -6.89 -6.07 -16.43
N PHE A 127 -7.98 -6.71 -16.03
CA PHE A 127 -8.91 -6.17 -15.02
C PHE A 127 -8.23 -5.98 -13.66
N ILE A 128 -7.54 -7.01 -13.14
CA ILE A 128 -6.86 -6.94 -11.85
C ILE A 128 -5.68 -5.95 -11.87
N ASN A 129 -4.97 -5.83 -13.00
CA ASN A 129 -3.96 -4.77 -13.18
C ASN A 129 -4.59 -3.38 -13.07
N SER A 130 -5.75 -3.15 -13.71
CA SER A 130 -6.47 -1.88 -13.61
C SER A 130 -6.91 -1.58 -12.18
N MET A 131 -7.36 -2.59 -11.43
CA MET A 131 -7.71 -2.44 -10.00
C MET A 131 -6.46 -2.12 -9.14
N SER A 132 -5.33 -2.74 -9.45
CA SER A 132 -4.04 -2.42 -8.79
C SER A 132 -3.60 -0.98 -9.06
N GLU A 133 -3.80 -0.48 -10.28
CA GLU A 133 -3.53 0.92 -10.63
C GLU A 133 -4.43 1.90 -9.86
N LEU A 134 -5.71 1.56 -9.67
CA LEU A 134 -6.62 2.38 -8.84
C LEU A 134 -6.16 2.45 -7.39
N ILE A 135 -5.68 1.35 -6.82
CA ILE A 135 -5.09 1.35 -5.46
C ILE A 135 -3.84 2.22 -5.43
N SER A 136 -2.98 2.11 -6.44
CA SER A 136 -1.78 2.93 -6.60
C SER A 136 -2.12 4.41 -6.72
N PHE A 137 -3.15 4.76 -7.49
CA PHE A 137 -3.64 6.13 -7.62
C PHE A 137 -4.13 6.69 -6.28
N LYS A 138 -4.87 5.89 -5.50
CA LYS A 138 -5.34 6.30 -4.16
C LYS A 138 -4.19 6.55 -3.20
N LEU A 139 -3.13 5.75 -3.27
CA LEU A 139 -1.89 6.01 -2.52
C LEU A 139 -1.25 7.33 -2.95
N ASN A 140 -1.11 7.55 -4.26
CA ASN A 140 -0.55 8.81 -4.79
C ASN A 140 -1.35 10.03 -4.33
N GLU A 141 -2.68 9.96 -4.34
CA GLU A 141 -3.56 11.03 -3.84
C GLU A 141 -3.28 11.33 -2.36
N LEU A 142 -3.21 10.30 -1.52
CA LEU A 142 -2.94 10.45 -0.10
C LEU A 142 -1.57 11.12 0.15
N TYR A 143 -0.55 10.66 -0.55
CA TYR A 143 0.81 11.20 -0.38
C TYR A 143 0.99 12.57 -1.02
N ALA A 144 0.32 12.86 -2.13
CA ALA A 144 0.30 14.20 -2.71
C ALA A 144 -0.32 15.23 -1.75
N GLN A 145 -1.35 14.85 -1.00
CA GLN A 145 -1.93 15.69 0.05
C GLN A 145 -0.98 15.89 1.26
N GLN A 146 0.00 15.01 1.46
CA GLN A 146 1.02 15.14 2.50
C GLN A 146 2.23 15.99 2.06
N ILE A 147 2.36 16.33 0.79
CA ILE A 147 3.41 17.23 0.31
C ILE A 147 3.08 18.64 0.79
N LYS A 148 3.79 19.04 1.85
CA LYS A 148 3.71 20.41 2.36
C LYS A 148 4.49 21.35 1.44
N THR A 149 3.94 22.53 1.19
CA THR A 149 4.68 23.59 0.51
C THR A 149 5.91 23.99 1.33
N ILE A 150 6.91 24.57 0.69
CA ILE A 150 8.10 25.12 1.39
C ILE A 150 7.66 26.09 2.49
N GLU A 151 6.63 26.90 2.23
CA GLU A 151 6.08 27.83 3.22
C GLU A 151 5.45 27.14 4.43
N GLN A 152 4.74 26.03 4.23
CA GLN A 152 4.19 25.22 5.32
C GLN A 152 5.29 24.56 6.14
N LEU A 153 6.33 24.02 5.49
CA LEU A 153 7.50 23.45 6.16
C LEU A 153 8.27 24.49 6.96
N GLU A 154 8.46 25.69 6.41
CA GLU A 154 9.07 26.82 7.12
C GLU A 154 8.25 27.24 8.33
N LYS A 155 6.93 27.35 8.19
CA LYS A 155 6.04 27.68 9.30
C LYS A 155 6.17 26.68 10.44
N GLU A 156 6.06 25.39 10.15
CA GLU A 156 6.17 24.32 11.15
C GLU A 156 7.55 24.28 11.82
N ALA A 157 8.61 24.47 11.06
CA ALA A 157 9.95 24.52 11.62
C ALA A 157 10.08 25.67 12.64
N ILE A 158 9.53 26.84 12.34
CA ILE A 158 9.53 27.99 13.26
C ILE A 158 8.67 27.71 14.50
N GLU A 159 7.45 27.20 14.34
CA GLU A 159 6.56 26.86 15.45
C GLU A 159 7.19 25.83 16.39
N ASN A 160 7.81 24.79 15.85
CA ASN A 160 8.49 23.75 16.62
C ASN A 160 9.72 24.29 17.36
N ALA A 161 10.50 25.16 16.73
CA ALA A 161 11.65 25.78 17.37
C ALA A 161 11.21 26.72 18.50
N ILE A 162 10.14 27.51 18.32
CA ILE A 162 9.58 28.37 19.36
C ILE A 162 9.09 27.53 20.57
N LYS A 163 8.38 26.43 20.31
CA LYS A 163 7.96 25.50 21.39
C LYS A 163 9.15 24.95 22.18
N LYS A 164 10.27 24.70 21.52
CA LYS A 164 11.46 24.13 22.16
C LYS A 164 12.28 25.15 22.95
N TYR A 165 12.47 26.34 22.40
CA TYR A 165 13.39 27.32 22.97
C TYR A 165 12.69 28.49 23.71
N GLY A 166 11.39 28.60 23.58
CA GLY A 166 10.58 29.63 24.22
C GLY A 166 10.52 30.93 23.45
N THR A 167 9.71 31.88 23.98
CA THR A 167 9.35 33.14 23.33
C THR A 167 10.07 34.37 23.91
N ASN A 168 10.86 34.19 24.96
CA ASN A 168 11.67 35.30 25.53
C ASN A 168 12.81 35.70 24.60
N THR A 169 13.47 36.83 24.86
CA THR A 169 14.51 37.38 24.01
C THR A 169 15.64 36.40 23.71
N GLU A 170 16.05 35.62 24.71
CA GLU A 170 17.09 34.59 24.56
C GLU A 170 16.59 33.39 23.75
N GLY A 171 15.38 32.93 24.03
CA GLY A 171 14.72 31.84 23.27
C GLY A 171 14.61 32.18 21.80
N MET A 172 14.20 33.38 21.44
CA MET A 172 14.09 33.83 20.05
C MET A 172 15.43 33.90 19.31
N LYS A 173 16.52 34.21 20.01
CA LYS A 173 17.89 34.12 19.45
C LYS A 173 18.25 32.66 19.16
N ASN A 174 17.98 31.76 20.11
CA ASN A 174 18.23 30.31 19.95
C ASN A 174 17.38 29.72 18.83
N VAL A 175 16.12 30.16 18.63
CA VAL A 175 15.28 29.80 17.48
C VAL A 175 15.92 30.20 16.16
N ALA A 176 16.38 31.46 16.07
CA ALA A 176 17.02 31.97 14.85
C ALA A 176 18.31 31.22 14.52
N GLU A 177 19.14 30.92 15.53
CA GLU A 177 20.37 30.16 15.39
C GLU A 177 20.08 28.71 14.97
N ALA A 178 19.13 28.03 15.64
CA ALA A 178 18.72 26.64 15.31
C ALA A 178 18.18 26.50 13.89
N LEU A 179 17.54 27.54 13.36
CA LEU A 179 17.01 27.56 11.99
C LEU A 179 18.00 28.13 10.97
N ASN A 180 19.21 28.51 11.42
CA ASN A 180 20.24 29.12 10.60
C ASN A 180 19.76 30.38 9.81
N ILE A 181 18.96 31.23 10.46
CA ILE A 181 18.44 32.48 9.88
C ILE A 181 18.72 33.67 10.81
N GLY A 182 18.80 34.87 10.24
CA GLY A 182 18.91 36.08 11.05
C GLY A 182 17.64 36.35 11.85
N ILE A 183 17.81 36.95 13.06
CA ILE A 183 16.69 37.27 13.96
C ILE A 183 15.62 38.17 13.29
N ALA A 184 16.05 39.15 12.47
CA ALA A 184 15.11 39.97 11.69
C ALA A 184 14.31 39.18 10.67
N THR A 185 14.95 38.16 10.05
CA THR A 185 14.27 37.24 9.12
C THR A 185 13.25 36.37 9.85
N LEU A 186 13.59 35.87 11.04
CA LEU A 186 12.68 35.13 11.90
C LEU A 186 11.41 35.93 12.19
N TYR A 187 11.52 37.15 12.71
CA TYR A 187 10.35 37.98 13.01
C TYR A 187 9.50 38.32 11.77
N ARG A 188 10.14 38.54 10.61
CA ARG A 188 9.43 38.75 9.35
C ARG A 188 8.62 37.50 8.93
N LYS A 189 9.19 36.30 9.10
CA LYS A 189 8.51 35.03 8.81
C LYS A 189 7.37 34.73 9.79
N ILE A 190 7.57 34.97 11.08
CA ILE A 190 6.54 34.88 12.11
C ILE A 190 5.34 35.74 11.75
N LYS A 191 5.58 37.00 11.36
CA LYS A 191 4.51 37.90 10.92
C LYS A 191 3.85 37.43 9.61
N LYS A 192 4.66 36.98 8.63
CA LYS A 192 4.14 36.47 7.35
C LYS A 192 3.22 35.27 7.53
N PHE A 193 3.55 34.37 8.42
CA PHE A 193 2.81 33.11 8.65
C PHE A 193 1.74 33.20 9.75
N ASP A 194 1.55 34.39 10.32
CA ASP A 194 0.62 34.65 11.45
C ASP A 194 0.80 33.62 12.61
N ILE A 195 2.07 33.40 12.98
CA ILE A 195 2.39 32.48 14.08
C ILE A 195 2.11 33.18 15.40
N LYS A 196 1.19 32.59 16.17
CA LYS A 196 0.87 33.02 17.54
C LYS A 196 1.73 32.27 18.54
N TYR A 197 2.39 32.98 19.46
CA TYR A 197 3.30 32.42 20.46
C TYR A 197 3.21 33.18 21.78
#